data_08f16802ac0ff8f4d941e037bbf0a5db
#
_entry.id   08f16802ac0ff8f4d941e037bbf0a5db
#
_cell.length_a   1.000
_cell.length_b   1.000
_cell.length_c   1.000
_cell.angle_alpha   90.00
_cell.angle_beta   90.00
_cell.angle_gamma   90.00
#
_symmetry.space_group_name_H-M   'P 1'
#
loop_
_entity.id
_entity.type
_entity.pdbx_description
1 polymer ?
#
loop_
_entity_poly.entity_id
_entity_poly.type
_entity_poly.pdbx_seq_one_letter_code
_entity_poly.pdbx_strand_id
1 'polypeptide(L)'
;MYKRQPDKKTLDYIFNQTMLRIKDPEKSLDFYTRILGMTILKKLDFPDYNFSLFFLAYLRENDDPVPEDKQDRFAYALNQKAVLELTHNWGTEDNESFSHHDGNSDPRGFGHIGITVPDVYEACERFDSLGVEFQKKPDDGNMKGLAFIKDPDGYWIEILSSKGLASTI
;
A
#
# COMPACT_ATOMS: atom_id res chain seq x y z
N MET A 1 10.60 -12.44 -26.37
CA MET A 1 9.26 -12.02 -25.88
C MET A 1 8.45 -13.27 -25.52
N TYR A 2 8.11 -13.44 -24.24
CA TYR A 2 7.36 -14.61 -23.79
C TYR A 2 5.87 -14.45 -24.16
N LYS A 3 5.48 -15.03 -25.31
CA LYS A 3 4.07 -15.07 -25.73
C LYS A 3 3.42 -16.37 -25.24
N ARG A 4 3.21 -16.52 -23.92
CA ARG A 4 2.36 -17.59 -23.42
C ARG A 4 0.96 -17.04 -23.20
N GLN A 5 -0.04 -17.69 -23.81
CA GLN A 5 -1.45 -17.41 -23.49
C GLN A 5 -1.73 -17.94 -22.07
N PRO A 6 -2.45 -17.17 -21.23
CA PRO A 6 -2.90 -17.69 -19.94
C PRO A 6 -3.72 -18.96 -20.09
N ASP A 7 -3.65 -19.86 -19.11
CA ASP A 7 -4.57 -21.00 -19.04
C ASP A 7 -6.00 -20.48 -18.88
N LYS A 8 -6.91 -21.01 -19.67
CA LYS A 8 -8.34 -20.62 -19.60
C LYS A 8 -8.94 -20.80 -18.21
N LYS A 9 -8.43 -21.74 -17.43
CA LYS A 9 -8.86 -21.99 -16.05
C LYS A 9 -8.49 -20.87 -15.08
N THR A 10 -7.62 -19.95 -15.48
CA THR A 10 -7.14 -18.83 -14.63
C THR A 10 -7.72 -17.47 -15.05
N LEU A 11 -8.67 -17.44 -16.00
CA LEU A 11 -9.22 -16.19 -16.53
C LEU A 11 -9.95 -15.36 -15.46
N ASP A 12 -10.53 -16.03 -14.46
CA ASP A 12 -11.24 -15.38 -13.34
C ASP A 12 -10.35 -15.13 -12.11
N TYR A 13 -9.03 -15.43 -12.19
CA TYR A 13 -8.11 -15.13 -11.11
C TYR A 13 -7.83 -13.64 -11.10
N ILE A 14 -7.81 -13.05 -9.90
CA ILE A 14 -7.42 -11.65 -9.68
C ILE A 14 -6.26 -11.58 -8.69
N PHE A 15 -5.34 -10.67 -8.93
CA PHE A 15 -4.37 -10.29 -7.91
C PHE A 15 -5.07 -9.36 -6.93
N ASN A 16 -5.59 -9.93 -5.84
CA ASN A 16 -6.41 -9.22 -4.89
C ASN A 16 -5.59 -8.29 -3.99
N GLN A 17 -4.59 -8.84 -3.26
CA GLN A 17 -3.96 -8.07 -2.20
C GLN A 17 -2.45 -8.27 -2.07
N THR A 18 -1.80 -7.28 -1.45
CA THR A 18 -0.47 -7.37 -0.88
C THR A 18 -0.60 -7.16 0.63
N MET A 19 0.03 -8.03 1.45
CA MET A 19 0.01 -7.90 2.90
C MET A 19 1.32 -7.29 3.40
N LEU A 20 1.20 -6.28 4.27
CA LEU A 20 2.29 -5.71 5.05
C LEU A 20 1.99 -5.88 6.55
N ARG A 21 3.02 -6.19 7.33
CA ARG A 21 2.91 -6.18 8.79
C ARG A 21 3.16 -4.78 9.31
N ILE A 22 2.32 -4.31 10.20
CA ILE A 22 2.43 -2.98 10.81
C ILE A 22 2.64 -3.10 12.32
N LYS A 23 3.50 -2.23 12.86
CA LYS A 23 3.78 -2.17 14.30
C LYS A 23 2.67 -1.48 15.08
N ASP A 24 2.23 -0.33 14.59
CA ASP A 24 1.27 0.56 15.26
C ASP A 24 0.12 0.89 14.31
N PRO A 25 -1.09 0.33 14.55
CA PRO A 25 -2.21 0.51 13.64
C PRO A 25 -2.71 1.96 13.59
N GLU A 26 -2.57 2.75 14.66
CA GLU A 26 -3.01 4.14 14.66
C GLU A 26 -2.16 4.97 13.67
N LYS A 27 -0.83 4.83 13.73
CA LYS A 27 0.08 5.52 12.83
C LYS A 27 -0.08 5.05 11.38
N SER A 28 -0.15 3.74 11.17
CA SER A 28 -0.25 3.19 9.82
C SER A 28 -1.60 3.52 9.18
N LEU A 29 -2.71 3.43 9.91
CA LEU A 29 -4.02 3.81 9.37
C LEU A 29 -4.10 5.31 9.06
N ASP A 30 -3.55 6.19 9.93
CA ASP A 30 -3.46 7.63 9.62
C ASP A 30 -2.66 7.86 8.32
N PHE A 31 -1.53 7.20 8.18
CA PHE A 31 -0.69 7.33 6.99
C PHE A 31 -1.42 6.88 5.71
N TYR A 32 -1.97 5.67 5.71
CA TYR A 32 -2.60 5.13 4.50
C TYR A 32 -3.95 5.78 4.18
N THR A 33 -4.70 6.31 5.17
CA THR A 33 -5.99 6.97 4.92
C THR A 33 -5.83 8.47 4.73
N ARG A 34 -5.34 9.22 5.71
CA ARG A 34 -5.25 10.68 5.66
C ARG A 34 -4.17 11.16 4.70
N ILE A 35 -2.98 10.54 4.73
CA ILE A 35 -1.86 10.98 3.88
C ILE A 35 -2.00 10.42 2.47
N LEU A 36 -2.21 9.12 2.30
CA LEU A 36 -2.31 8.49 0.99
C LEU A 36 -3.72 8.48 0.39
N GLY A 37 -4.77 8.68 1.19
CA GLY A 37 -6.15 8.80 0.69
C GLY A 37 -6.84 7.46 0.41
N MET A 38 -6.36 6.34 0.98
CA MET A 38 -7.02 5.05 0.84
C MET A 38 -8.25 4.95 1.74
N THR A 39 -9.22 4.15 1.34
CA THR A 39 -10.43 3.83 2.11
C THR A 39 -10.30 2.50 2.82
N ILE A 40 -10.64 2.45 4.11
CA ILE A 40 -10.73 1.18 4.86
C ILE A 40 -12.00 0.44 4.41
N LEU A 41 -11.81 -0.68 3.74
CA LEU A 41 -12.91 -1.54 3.29
C LEU A 41 -13.43 -2.43 4.42
N LYS A 42 -12.53 -3.02 5.18
CA LYS A 42 -12.85 -3.97 6.24
C LYS A 42 -11.78 -4.00 7.32
N LYS A 43 -12.22 -4.17 8.57
CA LYS A 43 -11.39 -4.58 9.71
C LYS A 43 -11.87 -5.94 10.20
N LEU A 44 -10.94 -6.84 10.54
CA LEU A 44 -11.19 -8.12 11.20
C LEU A 44 -10.26 -8.26 12.41
N ASP A 45 -10.82 -8.65 13.55
CA ASP A 45 -10.06 -8.94 14.77
C ASP A 45 -10.09 -10.45 15.05
N PHE A 46 -8.92 -11.00 15.40
CA PHE A 46 -8.72 -12.41 15.72
C PHE A 46 -8.16 -12.53 17.14
N PRO A 47 -9.01 -12.42 18.18
CA PRO A 47 -8.55 -12.37 19.58
C PRO A 47 -7.84 -13.65 20.02
N ASP A 48 -8.25 -14.82 19.53
CA ASP A 48 -7.59 -16.09 19.85
C ASP A 48 -6.15 -16.20 19.32
N TYR A 49 -5.80 -15.34 18.36
CA TYR A 49 -4.49 -15.30 17.71
C TYR A 49 -3.75 -13.97 17.93
N ASN A 50 -4.33 -13.03 18.67
CA ASN A 50 -3.77 -11.72 19.01
C ASN A 50 -3.32 -10.91 17.78
N PHE A 51 -4.16 -10.82 16.73
CA PHE A 51 -3.91 -9.94 15.60
C PHE A 51 -5.18 -9.33 15.01
N SER A 52 -4.99 -8.26 14.28
CA SER A 52 -6.03 -7.60 13.49
C SER A 52 -5.60 -7.46 12.03
N LEU A 53 -6.57 -7.51 11.11
CA LEU A 53 -6.40 -7.24 9.70
C LEU A 53 -7.18 -5.99 9.30
N PHE A 54 -6.58 -5.17 8.45
CA PHE A 54 -7.21 -4.00 7.84
C PHE A 54 -7.03 -4.09 6.33
N PHE A 55 -8.14 -4.03 5.59
CA PHE A 55 -8.15 -4.06 4.12
C PHE A 55 -8.43 -2.66 3.61
N LEU A 56 -7.50 -2.11 2.84
CA LEU A 56 -7.59 -0.76 2.30
C LEU A 56 -7.45 -0.78 0.78
N ALA A 57 -8.17 0.13 0.10
CA ALA A 57 -8.01 0.32 -1.34
C ALA A 57 -8.31 1.77 -1.73
N TYR A 58 -7.86 2.14 -2.93
CA TYR A 58 -8.37 3.34 -3.59
C TYR A 58 -9.70 3.04 -4.24
N LEU A 59 -10.73 3.84 -3.92
CA LEU A 59 -12.03 3.80 -4.57
C LEU A 59 -12.16 4.96 -5.54
N ARG A 60 -12.70 4.69 -6.71
CA ARG A 60 -13.01 5.68 -7.73
C ARG A 60 -14.47 6.10 -7.64
N GLU A 61 -14.79 7.25 -8.19
CA GLU A 61 -16.16 7.82 -8.19
C GLU A 61 -17.21 6.88 -8.80
N ASN A 62 -16.81 6.03 -9.76
CA ASN A 62 -17.70 5.09 -10.44
C ASN A 62 -17.60 3.66 -9.92
N ASP A 63 -16.87 3.41 -8.83
CA ASP A 63 -16.83 2.10 -8.20
C ASP A 63 -18.13 1.86 -7.42
N ASP A 64 -18.53 0.60 -7.29
CA ASP A 64 -19.66 0.24 -6.45
C ASP A 64 -19.43 0.72 -5.01
N PRO A 65 -20.47 1.23 -4.33
CA PRO A 65 -20.33 1.68 -2.96
C PRO A 65 -19.96 0.52 -2.05
N VAL A 66 -19.14 0.82 -1.02
CA VAL A 66 -18.77 -0.18 -0.02
C VAL A 66 -20.03 -0.63 0.73
N PRO A 67 -20.37 -1.92 0.73
CA PRO A 67 -21.57 -2.42 1.41
C PRO A 67 -21.59 -2.08 2.90
N GLU A 68 -22.78 -1.87 3.46
CA GLU A 68 -22.96 -1.66 4.91
C GLU A 68 -22.90 -2.97 5.69
N ASP A 69 -23.44 -4.06 5.11
CA ASP A 69 -23.42 -5.37 5.73
C ASP A 69 -22.00 -5.92 5.89
N LYS A 70 -21.74 -6.54 7.04
CA LYS A 70 -20.40 -7.00 7.40
C LYS A 70 -19.87 -8.13 6.52
N GLN A 71 -20.74 -9.06 6.06
CA GLN A 71 -20.34 -10.18 5.22
C GLN A 71 -20.13 -9.72 3.78
N ASP A 72 -21.06 -8.93 3.25
CA ASP A 72 -20.98 -8.34 1.92
C ASP A 72 -19.75 -7.45 1.78
N ARG A 73 -19.43 -6.69 2.83
CA ARG A 73 -18.26 -5.82 2.89
C ARG A 73 -16.93 -6.60 2.82
N PHE A 74 -16.86 -7.80 3.41
CA PHE A 74 -15.68 -8.63 3.30
C PHE A 74 -15.57 -9.27 1.91
N ALA A 75 -16.68 -9.77 1.35
CA ALA A 75 -16.73 -10.25 -0.02
C ALA A 75 -16.36 -9.14 -1.02
N TYR A 76 -16.84 -7.91 -0.79
CA TYR A 76 -16.46 -6.74 -1.59
C TYR A 76 -14.95 -6.52 -1.58
N ALA A 77 -14.31 -6.52 -0.40
CA ALA A 77 -12.86 -6.33 -0.27
C ALA A 77 -12.07 -7.42 -1.01
N LEU A 78 -12.51 -8.69 -0.93
CA LEU A 78 -11.86 -9.81 -1.63
C LEU A 78 -12.02 -9.78 -3.14
N ASN A 79 -12.99 -9.04 -3.67
CA ASN A 79 -13.19 -8.86 -5.11
C ASN A 79 -12.52 -7.60 -5.69
N GLN A 80 -11.94 -6.73 -4.84
CA GLN A 80 -11.17 -5.60 -5.30
C GLN A 80 -9.80 -6.03 -5.83
N LYS A 81 -9.19 -5.17 -6.66
CA LYS A 81 -7.81 -5.32 -7.12
C LYS A 81 -6.91 -4.36 -6.35
N ALA A 82 -5.65 -4.77 -6.16
CA ALA A 82 -4.64 -3.94 -5.50
C ALA A 82 -5.05 -3.47 -4.08
N VAL A 83 -5.67 -4.36 -3.32
CA VAL A 83 -5.96 -4.12 -1.91
C VAL A 83 -4.66 -4.16 -1.11
N LEU A 84 -4.51 -3.25 -0.18
CA LEU A 84 -3.47 -3.33 0.83
C LEU A 84 -4.06 -3.96 2.10
N GLU A 85 -3.54 -5.12 2.49
CA GLU A 85 -3.85 -5.75 3.77
C GLU A 85 -2.78 -5.36 4.78
N LEU A 86 -3.17 -4.68 5.85
CA LEU A 86 -2.28 -4.39 6.97
C LEU A 86 -2.56 -5.37 8.10
N THR A 87 -1.53 -6.09 8.55
CA THR A 87 -1.61 -7.06 9.65
C THR A 87 -0.92 -6.50 10.87
N HIS A 88 -1.67 -6.27 11.95
CA HIS A 88 -1.15 -5.84 13.24
C HIS A 88 -1.16 -7.00 14.23
N ASN A 89 0.00 -7.38 14.76
CA ASN A 89 0.14 -8.31 15.88
C ASN A 89 0.10 -7.51 17.18
N TRP A 90 -0.90 -7.79 18.04
CA TRP A 90 -1.16 -6.99 19.23
C TRP A 90 0.02 -6.94 20.19
N GLY A 91 0.30 -5.76 20.73
CA GLY A 91 1.40 -5.49 21.65
C GLY A 91 2.70 -5.07 20.98
N THR A 92 2.79 -5.09 19.64
CA THR A 92 3.98 -4.58 18.94
C THR A 92 4.11 -3.07 19.07
N GLU A 93 2.98 -2.36 19.16
CA GLU A 93 2.89 -0.91 19.33
C GLU A 93 3.56 -0.42 20.62
N ASP A 94 3.48 -1.21 21.69
CA ASP A 94 4.03 -0.88 23.01
C ASP A 94 5.53 -1.25 23.15
N ASN A 95 6.11 -1.94 22.19
CA ASN A 95 7.49 -2.39 22.24
C ASN A 95 8.41 -1.44 21.45
N GLU A 96 9.09 -0.52 22.15
CA GLU A 96 9.99 0.47 21.53
C GLU A 96 11.13 -0.16 20.72
N SER A 97 11.63 -1.33 21.15
CA SER A 97 12.75 -2.00 20.46
C SER A 97 12.31 -2.85 19.27
N PHE A 98 11.00 -3.03 19.06
CA PHE A 98 10.47 -3.81 17.95
C PHE A 98 10.40 -2.99 16.67
N SER A 99 10.82 -3.58 15.56
CA SER A 99 10.60 -3.08 14.21
C SER A 99 10.43 -4.25 13.24
N HIS A 100 9.63 -4.03 12.21
CA HIS A 100 9.59 -4.94 11.07
C HIS A 100 10.81 -4.71 10.18
N HIS A 101 11.22 -5.75 9.44
CA HIS A 101 12.22 -5.62 8.40
C HIS A 101 11.61 -4.92 7.17
N ASP A 102 12.24 -3.86 6.70
CA ASP A 102 11.74 -3.01 5.60
C ASP A 102 11.81 -3.66 4.20
N GLY A 103 12.51 -4.79 4.10
CA GLY A 103 12.72 -5.51 2.84
C GLY A 103 13.89 -4.99 2.00
N ASN A 104 14.36 -3.79 2.22
CA ASN A 104 15.44 -3.15 1.45
C ASN A 104 16.81 -3.17 2.15
N SER A 105 16.82 -3.47 3.45
CA SER A 105 18.03 -3.77 4.22
C SER A 105 18.50 -5.20 3.93
N ASP A 106 19.80 -5.50 4.17
CA ASP A 106 20.30 -6.87 4.01
C ASP A 106 19.84 -7.79 5.17
N PRO A 107 19.43 -9.03 4.88
CA PRO A 107 19.23 -9.65 3.57
C PRO A 107 17.98 -9.10 2.86
N ARG A 108 18.14 -8.67 1.61
CA ARG A 108 17.03 -8.04 0.86
C ARG A 108 15.92 -9.02 0.55
N GLY A 109 14.68 -8.53 0.63
CA GLY A 109 13.47 -9.29 0.35
C GLY A 109 12.45 -8.50 -0.47
N PHE A 110 11.24 -8.29 0.07
CA PHE A 110 10.20 -7.49 -0.57
C PHE A 110 10.65 -6.03 -0.71
N GLY A 111 10.59 -5.46 -1.91
CA GLY A 111 11.15 -4.14 -2.20
C GLY A 111 10.22 -2.99 -1.85
N HIS A 112 9.07 -2.91 -2.52
CA HIS A 112 8.13 -1.79 -2.37
C HIS A 112 6.76 -2.12 -2.96
N ILE A 113 5.78 -1.29 -2.65
CA ILE A 113 4.54 -1.16 -3.42
C ILE A 113 4.59 0.12 -4.25
N GLY A 114 3.83 0.17 -5.37
CA GLY A 114 3.77 1.34 -6.24
C GLY A 114 2.41 2.01 -6.21
N ILE A 115 2.38 3.35 -6.14
CA ILE A 115 1.18 4.17 -6.22
C ILE A 115 1.31 5.13 -7.39
N THR A 116 0.36 5.02 -8.34
CA THR A 116 0.29 5.95 -9.47
C THR A 116 -0.50 7.20 -9.07
N VAL A 117 0.12 8.35 -9.23
CA VAL A 117 -0.48 9.67 -8.98
C VAL A 117 -0.60 10.46 -10.29
N PRO A 118 -1.49 11.47 -10.36
CA PRO A 118 -1.60 12.33 -11.56
C PRO A 118 -0.31 13.10 -11.86
N ASP A 119 0.32 13.67 -10.81
CA ASP A 119 1.58 14.40 -10.88
C ASP A 119 2.46 14.05 -9.68
N VAL A 120 3.71 13.61 -9.96
CA VAL A 120 4.65 13.17 -8.90
C VAL A 120 5.16 14.36 -8.10
N TYR A 121 5.39 15.51 -8.73
CA TYR A 121 5.93 16.68 -8.05
C TYR A 121 4.90 17.29 -7.10
N GLU A 122 3.66 17.48 -7.55
CA GLU A 122 2.56 17.96 -6.69
C GLU A 122 2.30 17.01 -5.51
N ALA A 123 2.32 15.68 -5.77
CA ALA A 123 2.17 14.69 -4.72
C ALA A 123 3.31 14.76 -3.69
N CYS A 124 4.56 14.92 -4.15
CA CYS A 124 5.72 15.02 -3.28
C CYS A 124 5.75 16.32 -2.47
N GLU A 125 5.35 17.47 -3.05
CA GLU A 125 5.17 18.72 -2.29
C GLU A 125 4.16 18.54 -1.16
N ARG A 126 3.03 17.89 -1.43
CA ARG A 126 2.03 17.59 -0.41
C ARG A 126 2.60 16.66 0.67
N PHE A 127 3.31 15.59 0.31
CA PHE A 127 3.92 14.67 1.27
C PHE A 127 4.96 15.36 2.15
N ASP A 128 5.81 16.23 1.57
CA ASP A 128 6.80 17.01 2.30
C ASP A 128 6.12 17.95 3.33
N SER A 129 5.01 18.61 2.92
CA SER A 129 4.23 19.48 3.81
C SER A 129 3.55 18.75 4.98
N LEU A 130 3.32 17.43 4.83
CA LEU A 130 2.74 16.55 5.84
C LEU A 130 3.81 15.82 6.67
N GLY A 131 5.10 16.10 6.44
CA GLY A 131 6.21 15.51 7.17
C GLY A 131 6.51 14.05 6.85
N VAL A 132 6.13 13.60 5.65
CA VAL A 132 6.42 12.23 5.19
C VAL A 132 7.92 12.06 4.94
N GLU A 133 8.49 10.96 5.39
CA GLU A 133 9.89 10.63 5.14
C GLU A 133 10.11 10.18 3.70
N PHE A 134 11.09 10.79 3.01
CA PHE A 134 11.50 10.40 1.68
C PHE A 134 12.75 9.51 1.71
N GLN A 135 12.68 8.40 1.02
CA GLN A 135 13.87 7.63 0.64
C GLN A 135 14.53 8.25 -0.60
N LYS A 136 13.73 8.81 -1.53
CA LYS A 136 14.19 9.45 -2.76
C LYS A 136 13.19 10.50 -3.20
N LYS A 137 13.63 11.74 -3.39
CA LYS A 137 12.82 12.81 -4.01
C LYS A 137 12.83 12.69 -5.55
N PRO A 138 11.87 13.32 -6.28
CA PRO A 138 11.72 13.14 -7.72
C PRO A 138 12.98 13.44 -8.57
N ASP A 139 13.78 14.41 -8.11
CA ASP A 139 14.98 14.86 -8.82
C ASP A 139 16.29 14.24 -8.32
N ASP A 140 16.22 13.34 -7.33
CA ASP A 140 17.41 12.67 -6.83
C ASP A 140 17.90 11.58 -7.79
N GLY A 141 19.22 11.44 -7.88
CA GLY A 141 19.86 10.38 -8.67
C GLY A 141 19.59 10.47 -10.17
N ASN A 142 19.73 9.35 -10.85
CA ASN A 142 19.65 9.27 -12.33
C ASN A 142 18.23 9.02 -12.86
N MET A 143 17.35 8.43 -12.05
CA MET A 143 15.95 8.17 -12.43
C MET A 143 15.07 9.33 -11.96
N LYS A 144 14.81 10.28 -12.85
CA LYS A 144 13.99 11.45 -12.58
C LYS A 144 12.49 11.16 -12.73
N GLY A 145 11.65 11.98 -12.10
CA GLY A 145 10.19 11.91 -12.25
C GLY A 145 9.49 10.77 -11.51
N LEU A 146 10.19 10.09 -10.59
CA LEU A 146 9.64 9.16 -9.62
C LEU A 146 10.25 9.40 -8.23
N ALA A 147 9.51 9.09 -7.18
CA ALA A 147 9.98 9.22 -5.82
C ALA A 147 9.75 7.94 -5.03
N PHE A 148 10.45 7.82 -3.90
CA PHE A 148 10.17 6.80 -2.90
C PHE A 148 9.95 7.49 -1.56
N ILE A 149 8.82 7.21 -0.94
CA ILE A 149 8.50 7.60 0.43
C ILE A 149 8.52 6.38 1.34
N LYS A 150 8.57 6.61 2.65
CA LYS A 150 8.47 5.54 3.65
C LYS A 150 7.17 5.64 4.41
N ASP A 151 6.58 4.49 4.70
CA ASP A 151 5.50 4.40 5.65
C ASP A 151 6.02 4.39 7.10
N PRO A 152 5.16 4.38 8.14
CA PRO A 152 5.58 4.38 9.54
C PRO A 152 6.46 3.19 9.98
N ASP A 153 6.41 2.06 9.26
CA ASP A 153 7.23 0.87 9.50
C ASP A 153 8.51 0.85 8.67
N GLY A 154 8.72 1.86 7.78
CA GLY A 154 9.88 1.99 6.91
C GLY A 154 9.76 1.29 5.57
N TYR A 155 8.63 0.71 5.23
CA TYR A 155 8.40 0.13 3.90
C TYR A 155 8.43 1.22 2.84
N TRP A 156 9.07 0.91 1.72
CA TRP A 156 9.14 1.86 0.62
C TRP A 156 7.87 1.84 -0.21
N ILE A 157 7.44 3.03 -0.60
CA ILE A 157 6.32 3.24 -1.51
C ILE A 157 6.82 4.07 -2.68
N GLU A 158 6.78 3.48 -3.88
CA GLU A 158 7.13 4.17 -5.11
C GLU A 158 5.97 5.08 -5.53
N ILE A 159 6.27 6.35 -5.77
CA ILE A 159 5.34 7.34 -6.31
C ILE A 159 5.71 7.61 -7.75
N LEU A 160 4.78 7.29 -8.65
CA LEU A 160 5.02 7.35 -10.10
C LEU A 160 3.81 7.91 -10.84
N SER A 161 4.01 8.37 -12.06
CA SER A 161 2.93 8.76 -12.95
C SER A 161 3.08 8.09 -14.32
N SER A 162 1.95 7.72 -14.93
CA SER A 162 1.95 7.10 -16.26
C SER A 162 2.52 8.02 -17.36
N LYS A 163 2.38 9.34 -17.17
CA LYS A 163 2.92 10.33 -18.11
C LYS A 163 4.41 10.59 -17.92
N GLY A 164 4.89 10.59 -16.66
CA GLY A 164 6.29 10.87 -16.33
C GLY A 164 7.23 9.76 -16.80
N LEU A 165 6.92 8.50 -16.50
CA LEU A 165 7.73 7.35 -16.89
C LEU A 165 7.73 7.08 -18.41
N ALA A 166 6.61 7.29 -19.09
CA ALA A 166 6.51 7.10 -20.54
C ALA A 166 7.43 8.03 -21.35
N SER A 167 7.85 9.16 -20.78
CA SER A 167 8.78 10.11 -21.41
C SER A 167 10.26 9.80 -21.12
N THR A 168 10.54 8.84 -20.24
CA THR A 168 11.91 8.53 -19.75
C THR A 168 12.44 7.19 -20.29
N ILE A 169 11.58 6.39 -20.93
CA ILE A 169 11.89 5.11 -21.58
C ILE A 169 11.80 5.27 -23.09
#